data_aaf59e9ed7b8e45141f02c796c5e9f94
#
_entry.id   aaf59e9ed7b8e45141f02c796c5e9f94
#
_cell.length_a   1.000
_cell.length_b   1.000
_cell.length_c   1.000
_cell.angle_alpha   90.00
_cell.angle_beta   90.00
_cell.angle_gamma   90.00
#
_symmetry.space_group_name_H-M   'P 1'
#
loop_
_entity.id
_entity.type
_entity.pdbx_description
1 polymer ?
#
loop_
_entity_poly.entity_id
_entity_poly.type
_entity_poly.pdbx_seq_one_letter_code
_entity_poly.pdbx_strand_id
1 'polypeptide(L)'
;LEALVLECNLIKEHRPRYNTMLKDDKTYPYIKVTTDEPFPRVLFSRTMKKDKCRYFGPYTSAGAVKDTIDLIHKLWKIRTCSRNLPKDIGKDRPCLNYHIHQCNAPCQGYISKEEYRQRVDAAVEFLNGNYAPILKSLQEKMLAASGEMQFEKAIEYRDLLNSVKQIAQKQK
;
A
#
# COMPACT_ATOMS: atom_id res chain seq x y z
N LEU A 1 -7.13 8.27 17.33
CA LEU A 1 -6.77 8.41 15.91
C LEU A 1 -7.98 8.66 15.05
N GLU A 2 -9.03 7.86 15.20
CA GLU A 2 -10.28 8.07 14.46
C GLU A 2 -10.92 9.41 14.80
N ALA A 3 -10.85 9.82 16.05
CA ALA A 3 -11.38 11.10 16.49
C ALA A 3 -10.68 12.28 15.82
N LEU A 4 -9.36 12.21 15.63
CA LEU A 4 -8.61 13.26 14.96
C LEU A 4 -8.98 13.37 13.48
N VAL A 5 -9.17 12.23 12.80
CA VAL A 5 -9.61 12.22 11.41
C VAL A 5 -11.01 12.80 11.29
N LEU A 6 -11.92 12.42 12.17
CA LEU A 6 -13.28 12.93 12.19
C LEU A 6 -13.29 14.45 12.42
N GLU A 7 -12.51 14.92 13.39
CA GLU A 7 -12.39 16.35 13.68
C GLU A 7 -11.90 17.12 12.46
N CYS A 8 -10.90 16.62 11.76
CA CYS A 8 -10.40 17.23 10.55
C CYS A 8 -11.47 17.29 9.46
N ASN A 9 -12.23 16.21 9.28
CA ASN A 9 -13.31 16.16 8.31
C ASN A 9 -14.42 17.16 8.63
N LEU A 10 -14.80 17.28 9.89
CA LEU A 10 -15.80 18.24 10.33
C LEU A 10 -15.34 19.69 10.08
N ILE A 11 -14.08 19.98 10.36
CA ILE A 11 -13.50 21.29 10.12
C ILE A 11 -13.54 21.62 8.62
N LYS A 12 -13.19 20.69 7.77
CA LYS A 12 -13.24 20.86 6.32
C LYS A 12 -14.65 21.07 5.81
N GLU A 13 -15.60 20.34 6.38
CA GLU A 13 -17.01 20.42 5.99
C GLU A 13 -17.62 21.78 6.35
N HIS A 14 -17.36 22.23 7.57
CA HIS A 14 -17.95 23.48 8.09
C HIS A 14 -17.14 24.73 7.79
N ARG A 15 -15.91 24.57 7.34
CA ARG A 15 -14.99 25.67 6.99
C ARG A 15 -14.90 26.79 8.01
N PRO A 16 -14.62 26.51 9.28
CA PRO A 16 -14.48 27.59 10.25
C PRO A 16 -13.27 28.47 9.92
N ARG A 17 -13.45 29.77 10.02
CA ARG A 17 -12.40 30.73 9.66
C ARG A 17 -11.13 30.60 10.48
N TYR A 18 -11.28 30.37 11.77
CA TYR A 18 -10.15 30.25 12.67
C TYR A 18 -9.33 28.96 12.51
N ASN A 19 -9.80 28.06 11.70
CA ASN A 19 -9.12 26.79 11.44
C ASN A 19 -8.38 26.78 10.10
N THR A 20 -7.91 27.93 9.67
CA THR A 20 -7.17 28.07 8.43
C THR A 20 -5.93 27.17 8.38
N MET A 21 -5.30 26.94 9.52
CA MET A 21 -4.14 26.05 9.61
C MET A 21 -4.49 24.59 9.27
N LEU A 22 -5.66 24.13 9.68
CA LEU A 22 -6.13 22.78 9.33
C LEU A 22 -6.58 22.71 7.88
N LYS A 23 -7.04 23.79 7.33
CA LYS A 23 -7.36 23.85 5.91
C LYS A 23 -6.14 23.80 5.02
N ASP A 24 -5.13 24.55 5.45
CA ASP A 24 -3.87 24.53 4.80
C ASP A 24 -3.18 23.23 5.01
N ASP A 25 -3.87 22.34 5.58
CA ASP A 25 -3.26 21.22 5.97
C ASP A 25 -3.20 20.21 4.94
N LYS A 26 -2.66 20.54 4.21
CA LYS A 26 -1.74 19.86 3.52
C LYS A 26 -1.31 18.60 4.20
N THR A 27 -1.69 18.49 5.39
CA THR A 27 -0.95 17.69 6.23
C THR A 27 -1.52 16.33 6.43
N TYR A 28 -2.76 16.10 6.08
CA TYR A 28 -3.29 14.75 6.20
C TYR A 28 -3.00 13.99 4.90
N PRO A 29 -2.07 13.02 4.98
CA PRO A 29 -1.65 12.29 3.77
C PRO A 29 -2.66 11.24 3.35
N TYR A 30 -2.56 10.88 2.07
CA TYR A 30 -3.37 9.83 1.45
C TYR A 30 -2.47 8.78 0.85
N ILE A 31 -3.00 7.58 0.68
CA ILE A 31 -2.39 6.55 -0.16
C ILE A 31 -3.06 6.61 -1.52
N LYS A 32 -2.26 6.81 -2.56
CA LYS A 32 -2.74 6.89 -3.93
C LYS A 32 -2.40 5.60 -4.66
N VAL A 33 -3.41 4.99 -5.29
CA VAL A 33 -3.21 3.83 -6.17
C VAL A 33 -3.48 4.29 -7.60
N THR A 34 -2.47 4.21 -8.47
CA THR A 34 -2.55 4.73 -9.83
C THR A 34 -3.26 3.74 -10.75
N THR A 35 -4.55 3.56 -10.54
CA THR A 35 -5.36 2.58 -11.27
C THR A 35 -5.54 2.90 -12.74
N ASP A 36 -5.17 4.10 -13.17
CA ASP A 36 -5.16 4.51 -14.58
C ASP A 36 -3.95 3.99 -15.35
N GLU A 37 -2.92 3.50 -14.67
CA GLU A 37 -1.75 2.92 -15.31
C GLU A 37 -1.96 1.43 -15.59
N PRO A 38 -1.35 0.88 -16.69
CA PRO A 38 -1.40 -0.56 -16.93
C PRO A 38 -0.78 -1.40 -15.82
N PHE A 39 0.25 -0.86 -15.15
CA PHE A 39 0.89 -1.47 -13.99
C PHE A 39 0.82 -0.48 -12.83
N PRO A 40 -0.30 -0.46 -12.08
CA PRO A 40 -0.51 0.54 -11.04
C PRO A 40 0.55 0.54 -9.95
N ARG A 41 0.73 1.71 -9.33
CA ARG A 41 1.65 1.91 -8.20
C ARG A 41 0.88 2.34 -6.98
N VAL A 42 1.45 2.09 -5.81
CA VAL A 42 0.92 2.58 -4.53
C VAL A 42 1.87 3.67 -4.04
N LEU A 43 1.37 4.89 -3.96
CA LEU A 43 2.17 6.07 -3.70
C LEU A 43 1.64 6.89 -2.53
N PHE A 44 2.55 7.67 -1.92
CA PHE A 44 2.21 8.65 -0.93
C PHE A 44 1.71 9.93 -1.62
N SER A 45 0.62 10.51 -1.12
CA SER A 45 0.09 11.77 -1.66
C SER A 45 -0.42 12.65 -0.53
N ARG A 46 -0.21 13.94 -0.66
CA ARG A 46 -0.79 14.92 0.29
C ARG A 46 -2.02 15.62 -0.27
N THR A 47 -2.34 15.35 -1.53
CA THR A 47 -3.48 15.99 -2.20
C THR A 47 -4.34 14.94 -2.86
N MET A 48 -5.65 15.15 -2.82
CA MET A 48 -6.60 14.32 -3.55
C MET A 48 -6.98 15.06 -4.83
N LYS A 49 -6.65 14.47 -5.98
CA LYS A 49 -6.98 15.05 -7.28
C LYS A 49 -8.15 14.30 -7.91
N LYS A 50 -8.90 15.00 -8.74
CA LYS A 50 -9.96 14.38 -9.51
C LYS A 50 -9.39 13.73 -10.78
N ASP A 51 -8.71 12.62 -10.60
CA ASP A 51 -8.18 11.82 -11.70
C ASP A 51 -8.76 10.40 -11.61
N LYS A 52 -8.27 9.50 -12.46
CA LYS A 52 -8.75 8.12 -12.47
C LYS A 52 -8.09 7.25 -11.42
N CYS A 53 -7.26 7.83 -10.56
CA CYS A 53 -6.58 7.09 -9.50
C CYS A 53 -7.49 6.94 -8.29
N ARG A 54 -7.22 5.94 -7.47
CA ARG A 54 -7.93 5.75 -6.22
C ARG A 54 -7.11 6.33 -5.06
N TYR A 55 -7.82 6.96 -4.13
CA TYR A 55 -7.21 7.57 -2.95
C TYR A 55 -7.82 6.96 -1.69
N PHE A 56 -6.98 6.70 -0.71
CA PHE A 56 -7.38 6.15 0.57
C PHE A 56 -6.89 7.06 1.69
N GLY A 57 -7.73 7.30 2.67
CA GLY A 57 -7.42 8.20 3.77
C GLY A 57 -8.56 9.18 4.00
N PRO A 58 -8.30 10.31 4.67
CA PRO A 58 -6.98 10.77 5.16
C PRO A 58 -6.45 9.97 6.35
N TYR A 59 -5.13 9.91 6.47
CA TYR A 59 -4.46 9.26 7.59
C TYR A 59 -3.95 10.31 8.57
N THR A 60 -3.79 9.92 9.83
CA THR A 60 -3.41 10.86 10.89
C THR A 60 -1.94 11.25 10.86
N SER A 61 -1.07 10.43 10.27
CA SER A 61 0.35 10.75 10.20
C SER A 61 0.99 10.22 8.93
N ALA A 62 2.01 10.94 8.47
CA ALA A 62 2.82 10.51 7.34
C ALA A 62 3.55 9.21 7.62
N GLY A 63 3.97 9.01 8.87
CA GLY A 63 4.63 7.76 9.27
C GLY A 63 3.73 6.55 9.09
N ALA A 64 2.47 6.65 9.52
CA ALA A 64 1.50 5.58 9.36
C ALA A 64 1.28 5.23 7.88
N VAL A 65 1.20 6.24 7.01
CA VAL A 65 1.06 6.04 5.58
C VAL A 65 2.28 5.33 4.99
N LYS A 66 3.47 5.78 5.33
CA LYS A 66 4.71 5.17 4.84
C LYS A 66 4.84 3.72 5.29
N ASP A 67 4.52 3.43 6.55
CA ASP A 67 4.56 2.07 7.07
C ASP A 67 3.57 1.16 6.34
N THR A 68 2.37 1.67 6.06
CA THR A 68 1.35 0.92 5.32
C THR A 68 1.80 0.66 3.88
N ILE A 69 2.37 1.65 3.21
CA ILE A 69 2.89 1.50 1.85
C ILE A 69 4.04 0.50 1.82
N ASP A 70 4.97 0.57 2.76
CA ASP A 70 6.08 -0.38 2.86
C ASP A 70 5.58 -1.80 3.06
N LEU A 71 4.57 -1.97 3.90
CA LEU A 71 3.96 -3.28 4.12
C LEU A 71 3.32 -3.82 2.84
N ILE A 72 2.62 -2.97 2.09
CA ILE A 72 2.01 -3.35 0.81
C ILE A 72 3.09 -3.81 -0.18
N HIS A 73 4.21 -3.11 -0.24
CA HIS A 73 5.32 -3.50 -1.12
C HIS A 73 5.91 -4.85 -0.71
N LYS A 74 6.01 -5.13 0.58
CA LYS A 74 6.50 -6.43 1.07
C LYS A 74 5.53 -7.56 0.80
N LEU A 75 4.22 -7.29 0.90
CA LEU A 75 3.19 -8.32 0.73
C LEU A 75 2.96 -8.67 -0.74
N TRP A 76 2.85 -7.66 -1.60
CA TRP A 76 2.45 -7.84 -2.99
C TRP A 76 3.52 -7.46 -4.00
N LYS A 77 4.63 -6.87 -3.56
CA LYS A 77 5.78 -6.53 -4.41
C LYS A 77 5.41 -5.66 -5.61
N ILE A 78 4.60 -4.64 -5.34
CA ILE A 78 4.16 -3.69 -6.34
C ILE A 78 5.32 -2.73 -6.65
N ARG A 79 5.48 -2.37 -7.95
CA ARG A 79 6.57 -1.50 -8.36
C ARG A 79 6.45 -0.09 -7.76
N THR A 80 7.59 0.55 -7.56
CA THR A 80 7.66 1.95 -7.09
C THR A 80 8.18 2.89 -8.16
N CYS A 81 8.74 2.35 -9.25
CA CYS A 81 9.39 3.14 -10.28
C CYS A 81 8.39 3.90 -11.16
N SER A 82 8.89 4.95 -11.81
CA SER A 82 8.09 5.77 -12.71
C SER A 82 8.23 5.38 -14.18
N ARG A 83 8.79 4.20 -14.48
CA ARG A 83 8.95 3.71 -15.84
C ARG A 83 7.60 3.63 -16.55
N ASN A 84 7.61 3.94 -17.82
CA ASN A 84 6.41 3.88 -18.65
C ASN A 84 6.20 2.43 -19.11
N LEU A 85 5.37 1.69 -18.42
CA LEU A 85 5.08 0.29 -18.74
C LEU A 85 3.71 0.20 -19.42
N PRO A 86 3.57 -0.67 -20.44
CA PRO A 86 4.49 -1.72 -20.91
C PRO A 86 5.56 -1.24 -21.89
N LYS A 87 5.59 0.04 -22.25
CA LYS A 87 6.47 0.58 -23.28
C LYS A 87 7.96 0.35 -23.00
N ASP A 88 8.35 0.43 -21.73
CA ASP A 88 9.74 0.30 -21.33
C ASP A 88 10.13 -1.13 -20.92
N ILE A 89 9.27 -2.11 -21.17
CA ILE A 89 9.60 -3.52 -20.84
C ILE A 89 10.83 -3.96 -21.64
N GLY A 90 11.81 -4.47 -20.89
CA GLY A 90 13.04 -5.03 -21.47
C GLY A 90 14.09 -4.02 -21.86
N LYS A 91 13.86 -2.72 -21.65
CA LYS A 91 14.84 -1.68 -22.04
C LYS A 91 15.99 -1.57 -21.04
N ASP A 92 15.72 -1.72 -19.77
CA ASP A 92 16.69 -1.57 -18.70
C ASP A 92 16.76 -2.82 -17.83
N ARG A 93 17.82 -2.90 -17.04
CA ARG A 93 17.97 -3.99 -16.07
C ARG A 93 16.97 -3.83 -14.92
N PRO A 94 16.61 -4.94 -14.22
CA PRO A 94 15.82 -4.84 -13.01
C PRO A 94 16.54 -3.98 -11.97
N CYS A 95 15.78 -3.16 -11.26
CA CYS A 95 16.35 -2.31 -10.23
C CYS A 95 16.60 -3.08 -8.93
N LEU A 96 17.20 -2.40 -7.96
CA LEU A 96 17.50 -2.97 -6.65
C LEU A 96 16.27 -3.61 -5.99
N ASN A 97 15.09 -3.01 -6.15
CA ASN A 97 13.86 -3.53 -5.51
C ASN A 97 13.53 -4.95 -5.94
N TYR A 98 13.81 -5.32 -7.20
CA TYR A 98 13.65 -6.70 -7.63
C TYR A 98 14.63 -7.62 -6.89
N HIS A 99 15.90 -7.20 -6.79
CA HIS A 99 16.93 -8.01 -6.15
C HIS A 99 16.71 -8.21 -4.65
N ILE A 100 16.06 -7.25 -3.99
CA ILE A 100 15.72 -7.37 -2.57
C ILE A 100 14.30 -7.90 -2.35
N HIS A 101 13.69 -8.45 -3.40
CA HIS A 101 12.36 -9.08 -3.35
C HIS A 101 11.22 -8.13 -2.92
N GLN A 102 11.31 -6.88 -3.32
CA GLN A 102 10.25 -5.88 -3.08
C GLN A 102 9.53 -5.44 -4.35
N CYS A 103 9.85 -6.06 -5.49
CA CYS A 103 9.18 -5.78 -6.75
C CYS A 103 9.16 -7.03 -7.62
N ASN A 104 8.06 -7.26 -8.34
CA ASN A 104 7.91 -8.38 -9.24
C ASN A 104 8.54 -8.14 -10.62
N ALA A 105 9.18 -6.98 -10.83
CA ALA A 105 9.84 -6.57 -12.06
C ALA A 105 8.92 -6.67 -13.31
N PRO A 106 7.77 -5.97 -13.32
CA PRO A 106 6.96 -5.91 -14.53
C PRO A 106 7.71 -5.25 -15.69
N CYS A 107 8.73 -4.43 -15.37
CA CYS A 107 9.61 -3.82 -16.37
C CYS A 107 10.45 -4.83 -17.14
N GLN A 108 10.54 -6.07 -16.69
CA GLN A 108 11.25 -7.15 -17.39
C GLN A 108 10.29 -8.19 -17.96
N GLY A 109 8.99 -7.99 -17.80
CA GLY A 109 8.00 -8.98 -18.21
C GLY A 109 7.96 -10.22 -17.34
N TYR A 110 8.51 -10.19 -16.14
CA TYR A 110 8.56 -11.34 -15.25
C TYR A 110 7.22 -11.65 -14.60
N ILE A 111 6.28 -10.72 -14.66
CA ILE A 111 4.91 -10.91 -14.19
C ILE A 111 3.96 -10.41 -15.28
N SER A 112 2.87 -11.13 -15.52
CA SER A 112 1.88 -10.72 -16.51
C SER A 112 1.08 -9.52 -15.99
N LYS A 113 0.45 -8.79 -16.90
CA LYS A 113 -0.40 -7.66 -16.54
C LYS A 113 -1.58 -8.11 -15.68
N GLU A 114 -2.16 -9.26 -15.99
CA GLU A 114 -3.30 -9.83 -15.28
C GLU A 114 -2.91 -10.22 -13.86
N GLU A 115 -1.79 -10.91 -13.68
CA GLU A 115 -1.28 -11.28 -12.36
C GLU A 115 -0.93 -10.05 -11.53
N TYR A 116 -0.31 -9.07 -12.16
CA TYR A 116 0.02 -7.81 -11.48
C TYR A 116 -1.24 -7.09 -11.00
N ARG A 117 -2.27 -7.04 -11.85
CA ARG A 117 -3.56 -6.46 -11.49
C ARG A 117 -4.22 -7.17 -10.32
N GLN A 118 -4.13 -8.49 -10.28
CA GLN A 118 -4.66 -9.26 -9.14
C GLN A 118 -3.98 -8.87 -7.84
N ARG A 119 -2.68 -8.63 -7.87
CA ARG A 119 -1.95 -8.17 -6.68
C ARG A 119 -2.35 -6.77 -6.26
N VAL A 120 -2.55 -5.89 -7.22
CA VAL A 120 -3.04 -4.52 -6.96
C VAL A 120 -4.45 -4.57 -6.37
N ASP A 121 -5.32 -5.40 -6.91
CA ASP A 121 -6.69 -5.55 -6.40
C ASP A 121 -6.68 -6.06 -4.96
N ALA A 122 -5.80 -7.01 -4.63
CA ALA A 122 -5.63 -7.50 -3.27
C ALA A 122 -5.16 -6.39 -2.33
N ALA A 123 -4.24 -5.54 -2.78
CA ALA A 123 -3.79 -4.40 -2.00
C ALA A 123 -4.91 -3.38 -1.79
N VAL A 124 -5.74 -3.15 -2.79
CA VAL A 124 -6.91 -2.26 -2.68
C VAL A 124 -7.91 -2.81 -1.66
N GLU A 125 -8.18 -4.11 -1.69
CA GLU A 125 -9.04 -4.75 -0.70
C GLU A 125 -8.50 -4.58 0.72
N PHE A 126 -7.20 -4.74 0.88
CA PHE A 126 -6.53 -4.49 2.16
C PHE A 126 -6.74 -3.03 2.61
N LEU A 127 -6.56 -2.07 1.71
CA LEU A 127 -6.74 -0.64 2.01
C LEU A 127 -8.20 -0.30 2.33
N ASN A 128 -9.15 -1.05 1.78
CA ASN A 128 -10.57 -0.88 2.09
C ASN A 128 -10.97 -1.47 3.45
N GLY A 129 -10.04 -2.10 4.15
CA GLY A 129 -10.29 -2.69 5.46
C GLY A 129 -10.59 -4.18 5.45
N ASN A 130 -10.52 -4.84 4.30
CA ASN A 130 -10.74 -6.28 4.21
C ASN A 130 -9.43 -7.02 4.48
N TYR A 131 -9.12 -7.23 5.75
CA TYR A 131 -7.87 -7.84 6.19
C TYR A 131 -7.89 -9.37 6.25
N ALA A 132 -9.08 -9.96 6.29
CA ALA A 132 -9.22 -11.41 6.52
C ALA A 132 -8.47 -12.27 5.49
N PRO A 133 -8.56 -12.01 4.16
CA PRO A 133 -7.85 -12.84 3.19
C PRO A 133 -6.34 -12.83 3.37
N ILE A 134 -5.74 -11.66 3.64
CA ILE A 134 -4.29 -11.57 3.80
C ILE A 134 -3.84 -12.20 5.11
N LEU A 135 -4.61 -12.04 6.19
CA LEU A 135 -4.31 -12.67 7.48
C LEU A 135 -4.29 -14.19 7.33
N LYS A 136 -5.30 -14.75 6.67
CA LYS A 136 -5.38 -16.18 6.43
C LYS A 136 -4.21 -16.67 5.57
N SER A 137 -3.91 -15.96 4.49
CA SER A 137 -2.82 -16.33 3.59
C SER A 137 -1.47 -16.33 4.31
N LEU A 138 -1.18 -15.30 5.11
CA LEU A 138 0.07 -15.21 5.87
C LEU A 138 0.18 -16.32 6.91
N GLN A 139 -0.92 -16.64 7.59
CA GLN A 139 -0.95 -17.70 8.58
C GLN A 139 -0.65 -19.06 7.94
N GLU A 140 -1.26 -19.35 6.80
CA GLU A 140 -1.02 -20.59 6.06
C GLU A 140 0.43 -20.69 5.60
N LYS A 141 0.99 -19.58 5.08
CA LYS A 141 2.40 -19.56 4.66
C LYS A 141 3.35 -19.72 5.82
N MET A 142 3.04 -19.12 6.97
CA MET A 142 3.85 -19.25 8.18
C MET A 142 3.87 -20.71 8.65
N LEU A 143 2.72 -21.35 8.71
CA LEU A 143 2.61 -22.76 9.12
C LEU A 143 3.31 -23.69 8.14
N ALA A 144 3.16 -23.46 6.83
CA ALA A 144 3.85 -24.24 5.81
C ALA A 144 5.37 -24.11 5.91
N ALA A 145 5.87 -22.89 6.09
CA ALA A 145 7.31 -22.65 6.27
C ALA A 145 7.85 -23.33 7.53
N SER A 146 7.09 -23.28 8.63
CA SER A 146 7.46 -23.95 9.87
C SER A 146 7.49 -25.48 9.70
N GLY A 147 6.51 -26.03 8.99
CA GLY A 147 6.45 -27.47 8.69
C GLY A 147 7.60 -27.96 7.82
N GLU A 148 8.13 -27.09 6.95
CA GLU A 148 9.29 -27.38 6.11
C GLU A 148 10.61 -27.00 6.75
N MET A 149 10.59 -26.64 8.01
CA MET A 149 11.77 -26.20 8.78
C MET A 149 12.45 -24.94 8.22
N GLN A 150 11.72 -24.13 7.47
CA GLN A 150 12.20 -22.84 6.98
C GLN A 150 11.90 -21.75 7.99
N PHE A 151 12.61 -21.79 9.12
CA PHE A 151 12.26 -20.94 10.28
C PHE A 151 12.43 -19.45 10.00
N GLU A 152 13.40 -19.06 9.18
CA GLU A 152 13.61 -17.67 8.81
C GLU A 152 12.40 -17.12 8.04
N LYS A 153 11.87 -17.89 7.10
CA LYS A 153 10.65 -17.52 6.37
C LYS A 153 9.42 -17.48 7.29
N ALA A 154 9.33 -18.45 8.21
CA ALA A 154 8.24 -18.46 9.19
C ALA A 154 8.26 -17.19 10.04
N ILE A 155 9.43 -16.73 10.45
CA ILE A 155 9.59 -15.48 11.21
C ILE A 155 9.17 -14.27 10.36
N GLU A 156 9.58 -14.21 9.08
CA GLU A 156 9.16 -13.14 8.17
C GLU A 156 7.64 -13.07 8.04
N TYR A 157 6.99 -14.21 7.83
CA TYR A 157 5.53 -14.27 7.73
C TYR A 157 4.85 -13.89 9.03
N ARG A 158 5.41 -14.29 10.17
CA ARG A 158 4.91 -13.89 11.48
C ARG A 158 4.99 -12.37 11.67
N ASP A 159 6.11 -11.77 11.30
CA ASP A 159 6.31 -10.33 11.42
C ASP A 159 5.34 -9.56 10.51
N LEU A 160 5.14 -10.04 9.28
CA LEU A 160 4.15 -9.46 8.37
C LEU A 160 2.73 -9.59 8.93
N LEU A 161 2.40 -10.76 9.48
CA LEU A 161 1.10 -11.00 10.10
C LEU A 161 0.84 -10.03 11.25
N ASN A 162 1.83 -9.83 12.12
CA ASN A 162 1.73 -8.89 13.23
C ASN A 162 1.55 -7.45 12.75
N SER A 163 2.27 -7.06 11.70
CA SER A 163 2.16 -5.73 11.09
C SER A 163 0.75 -5.49 10.53
N VAL A 164 0.18 -6.47 9.85
CA VAL A 164 -1.19 -6.39 9.34
C VAL A 164 -2.19 -6.25 10.48
N LYS A 165 -2.02 -7.04 11.55
CA LYS A 165 -2.89 -6.96 12.72
C LYS A 165 -2.84 -5.59 13.39
N GLN A 166 -1.66 -4.98 13.49
CA GLN A 166 -1.50 -3.64 14.06
C GLN A 166 -2.23 -2.60 13.23
N ILE A 167 -2.12 -2.66 11.92
CA ILE A 167 -2.80 -1.74 11.01
C ILE A 167 -4.32 -1.92 11.12
N ALA A 168 -4.79 -3.17 11.16
CA ALA A 168 -6.21 -3.46 11.32
C ALA A 168 -6.77 -2.88 12.62
N GLN A 169 -6.03 -2.96 13.72
CA GLN A 169 -6.44 -2.38 14.99
C GLN A 169 -6.50 -0.86 14.96
N LYS A 170 -5.53 -0.23 14.30
CA LYS A 170 -5.46 1.23 14.23
C LYS A 170 -6.59 1.84 13.39
N GLN A 171 -7.18 1.06 12.51
CA GLN A 171 -8.23 1.55 11.62
C GLN A 171 -9.65 1.27 12.10
N LYS A 172 -9.79 0.68 13.25
CA LYS A 172 -11.11 0.52 13.88
C LYS A 172 -11.52 1.84 14.60
#